data_22f7861a059fcd933e0f615277479a0e
#
_entry.id   22f7861a059fcd933e0f615277479a0e
#
_cell.length_a   1.000
_cell.length_b   1.000
_cell.length_c   1.000
_cell.angle_alpha   90.00
_cell.angle_beta   90.00
_cell.angle_gamma   90.00
#
_symmetry.space_group_name_H-M   'P 1'
#
loop_
_entity.id
_entity.type
_entity.pdbx_description
1 polymer ?
#
loop_
_entity_poly.entity_id
_entity_poly.type
_entity_poly.pdbx_seq_one_letter_code
_entity_poly.pdbx_strand_id
1 'polypeptide(L)'
;ITNGEPLKLLLHSIAFGTTTNFFGDEPVTQRQMDMTVHVMGNSLLYWTQNLYNEGLLSKGSRIIGLTSEGNYLAMEGYGPVSVAKVAMEAISRQIGWELGFEGITANSVQAGVTPTRALTKITENWEHWVKNTKKRNPMKRTTEPEDVANVISLLLLPEADFINCSIVYCDGGESRSGTI
;
A
#
# COMPACT_ATOMS: atom_id res chain seq x y z
N ILE A 1 -13.13 -8.53 17.48
CA ILE A 1 -13.07 -9.03 18.81
C ILE A 1 -12.74 -10.50 18.66
N THR A 2 -11.50 -10.89 18.98
CA THR A 2 -10.85 -12.14 18.56
C THR A 2 -11.08 -13.32 19.51
N ASN A 3 -11.87 -13.16 20.58
CA ASN A 3 -12.00 -14.15 21.67
C ASN A 3 -10.63 -14.65 22.21
N GLY A 4 -9.58 -13.84 22.12
CA GLY A 4 -8.22 -14.20 22.52
C GLY A 4 -7.40 -14.91 21.44
N GLU A 5 -7.96 -15.18 20.26
CA GLU A 5 -7.22 -15.77 19.16
C GLU A 5 -6.34 -14.71 18.45
N PRO A 6 -5.10 -15.04 18.10
CA PRO A 6 -4.25 -14.13 17.34
C PRO A 6 -4.82 -13.80 15.96
N LEU A 7 -4.57 -12.57 15.51
CA LEU A 7 -4.97 -12.12 14.19
C LEU A 7 -4.10 -12.78 13.10
N LYS A 8 -4.75 -13.30 12.07
CA LYS A 8 -4.06 -13.81 10.87
C LYS A 8 -3.56 -12.68 9.97
N LEU A 9 -4.29 -11.56 9.93
CA LEU A 9 -4.00 -10.46 9.01
C LEU A 9 -4.26 -9.10 9.67
N LEU A 10 -3.26 -8.24 9.61
CA LEU A 10 -3.42 -6.79 9.69
C LEU A 10 -3.28 -6.22 8.26
N LEU A 11 -4.39 -5.79 7.66
CA LEU A 11 -4.40 -5.14 6.36
C LEU A 11 -4.50 -3.62 6.51
N HIS A 12 -3.45 -2.91 6.12
CA HIS A 12 -3.41 -1.46 6.06
C HIS A 12 -3.79 -0.98 4.64
N SER A 13 -5.09 -0.75 4.44
CA SER A 13 -5.68 -0.29 3.18
C SER A 13 -6.25 1.11 3.35
N ILE A 14 -5.39 2.09 3.63
CA ILE A 14 -5.79 3.47 3.90
C ILE A 14 -5.37 4.36 2.73
N ALA A 15 -6.36 5.10 2.20
CA ALA A 15 -6.20 6.11 1.15
C ALA A 15 -6.89 7.40 1.60
N PHE A 16 -6.29 8.10 2.55
CA PHE A 16 -6.77 9.36 3.09
C PHE A 16 -5.61 10.33 3.26
N GLY A 17 -5.44 11.23 2.29
CA GLY A 17 -4.35 12.21 2.28
C GLY A 17 -4.64 13.35 1.33
N THR A 18 -3.78 14.33 1.35
CA THR A 18 -3.82 15.51 0.48
C THR A 18 -3.20 15.17 -0.87
N THR A 19 -3.88 15.56 -1.95
CA THR A 19 -3.39 15.48 -3.34
C THR A 19 -3.27 16.89 -3.89
N THR A 20 -2.13 17.53 -3.64
CA THR A 20 -1.78 18.86 -4.15
C THR A 20 -0.28 18.98 -4.38
N ASN A 21 0.15 19.93 -5.20
CA ASN A 21 1.55 20.13 -5.55
C ASN A 21 2.38 20.62 -4.36
N PHE A 22 3.69 20.39 -4.39
CA PHE A 22 4.62 20.94 -3.42
C PHE A 22 4.84 22.44 -3.61
N PHE A 23 4.69 22.94 -4.84
CA PHE A 23 4.92 24.32 -5.22
C PHE A 23 3.77 24.83 -6.10
N GLY A 24 3.61 26.13 -6.21
CA GLY A 24 2.58 26.80 -7.00
C GLY A 24 1.70 27.72 -6.15
N ASP A 25 0.51 28.07 -6.65
CA ASP A 25 -0.37 29.02 -5.99
C ASP A 25 -0.99 28.49 -4.69
N GLU A 26 -1.32 27.20 -4.66
CA GLU A 26 -1.86 26.50 -3.49
C GLU A 26 -1.01 25.27 -3.13
N PRO A 27 0.20 25.48 -2.60
CA PRO A 27 1.10 24.37 -2.28
C PRO A 27 0.62 23.59 -1.05
N VAL A 28 1.08 22.34 -0.93
CA VAL A 28 0.84 21.55 0.29
C VAL A 28 1.39 22.30 1.52
N THR A 29 0.55 22.43 2.53
CA THR A 29 0.97 22.97 3.83
C THR A 29 1.65 21.89 4.68
N GLN A 30 2.48 22.31 5.64
CA GLN A 30 3.10 21.39 6.60
C GLN A 30 2.03 20.52 7.29
N ARG A 31 0.94 21.10 7.77
CA ARG A 31 -0.15 20.37 8.43
C ARG A 31 -0.76 19.29 7.54
N GLN A 32 -0.98 19.57 6.26
CA GLN A 32 -1.50 18.59 5.30
C GLN A 32 -0.49 17.47 5.05
N MET A 33 0.79 17.81 4.94
CA MET A 33 1.87 16.84 4.77
C MET A 33 1.97 15.93 5.99
N ASP A 34 2.05 16.49 7.19
CA ASP A 34 2.13 15.75 8.46
C ASP A 34 0.93 14.80 8.62
N MET A 35 -0.29 15.31 8.37
CA MET A 35 -1.51 14.50 8.44
C MET A 35 -1.48 13.35 7.42
N THR A 36 -1.07 13.60 6.19
CA THR A 36 -1.02 12.57 5.14
C THR A 36 -0.03 11.47 5.48
N VAL A 37 1.18 11.82 5.90
CA VAL A 37 2.20 10.86 6.32
C VAL A 37 1.78 10.11 7.58
N HIS A 38 1.18 10.79 8.56
CA HIS A 38 0.68 10.17 9.78
C HIS A 38 -0.40 9.11 9.48
N VAL A 39 -1.39 9.47 8.68
CA VAL A 39 -2.55 8.59 8.42
C VAL A 39 -2.22 7.46 7.45
N MET A 40 -1.50 7.74 6.35
CA MET A 40 -1.27 6.75 5.30
C MET A 40 0.06 6.00 5.45
N GLY A 41 1.02 6.57 6.18
CA GLY A 41 2.33 5.98 6.42
C GLY A 41 2.46 5.41 7.84
N ASN A 42 2.59 6.31 8.81
CA ASN A 42 2.96 5.96 10.19
C ASN A 42 1.92 5.11 10.91
N SER A 43 0.65 5.22 10.56
CA SER A 43 -0.42 4.48 11.26
C SER A 43 -0.26 2.95 11.15
N LEU A 44 0.42 2.42 10.11
CA LEU A 44 0.77 1.01 10.05
C LEU A 44 1.60 0.58 11.27
N LEU A 45 2.62 1.38 11.62
CA LEU A 45 3.45 1.11 12.81
C LEU A 45 2.61 1.11 14.09
N TYR A 46 1.78 2.14 14.28
CA TYR A 46 1.00 2.29 15.51
C TYR A 46 -0.02 1.17 15.70
N TRP A 47 -0.70 0.76 14.63
CA TRP A 47 -1.59 -0.40 14.67
C TRP A 47 -0.82 -1.68 14.98
N THR A 48 0.34 -1.88 14.37
CA THR A 48 1.17 -3.07 14.63
C THR A 48 1.65 -3.11 16.08
N GLN A 49 2.16 -1.98 16.60
CA GLN A 49 2.62 -1.89 17.99
C GLN A 49 1.49 -2.19 18.98
N ASN A 50 0.31 -1.62 18.77
CA ASN A 50 -0.83 -1.86 19.65
C ASN A 50 -1.24 -3.34 19.63
N LEU A 51 -1.35 -3.95 18.46
CA LEU A 51 -1.71 -5.37 18.34
C LEU A 51 -0.64 -6.30 18.94
N TYR A 52 0.64 -5.96 18.75
CA TYR A 52 1.75 -6.71 19.32
C TYR A 52 1.75 -6.65 20.87
N ASN A 53 1.59 -5.45 21.43
CA ASN A 53 1.56 -5.24 22.89
C ASN A 53 0.36 -5.92 23.55
N GLU A 54 -0.76 -6.04 22.85
CA GLU A 54 -1.96 -6.76 23.32
C GLU A 54 -1.86 -8.29 23.11
N GLY A 55 -0.73 -8.80 22.60
CA GLY A 55 -0.54 -10.23 22.34
C GLY A 55 -1.42 -10.80 21.21
N LEU A 56 -1.92 -9.92 20.34
CA LEU A 56 -2.80 -10.30 19.23
C LEU A 56 -2.06 -10.67 17.94
N LEU A 57 -0.74 -10.56 17.92
CA LEU A 57 0.11 -11.06 16.83
C LEU A 57 0.91 -12.26 17.31
N SER A 58 1.05 -13.27 16.45
CA SER A 58 1.80 -14.50 16.75
C SER A 58 2.37 -15.11 15.48
N LYS A 59 3.10 -16.22 15.60
CA LYS A 59 3.58 -16.99 14.46
C LYS A 59 2.47 -17.26 13.45
N GLY A 60 2.72 -16.89 12.21
CA GLY A 60 1.76 -16.97 11.11
C GLY A 60 0.88 -15.74 10.91
N SER A 61 1.01 -14.70 11.76
CA SER A 61 0.38 -13.40 11.49
C SER A 61 1.05 -12.71 10.31
N ARG A 62 0.25 -12.04 9.48
CA ARG A 62 0.66 -11.28 8.29
C ARG A 62 0.30 -9.82 8.45
N ILE A 63 1.26 -8.94 8.20
CA ILE A 63 1.08 -7.49 8.17
C ILE A 63 1.25 -7.06 6.73
N ILE A 64 0.21 -6.47 6.13
CA ILE A 64 0.21 -6.10 4.71
C ILE A 64 -0.22 -4.65 4.57
N GLY A 65 0.67 -3.83 3.96
CA GLY A 65 0.35 -2.46 3.55
C GLY A 65 0.06 -2.37 2.06
N LEU A 66 -0.99 -1.64 1.64
CA LEU A 66 -1.25 -1.38 0.22
C LEU A 66 -0.51 -0.14 -0.24
N THR A 67 0.31 -0.29 -1.29
CA THR A 67 1.07 0.77 -1.93
C THR A 67 0.70 0.90 -3.42
N SER A 68 1.35 1.79 -4.13
CA SER A 68 1.11 2.09 -5.54
C SER A 68 2.40 2.49 -6.26
N GLU A 69 2.42 2.51 -7.59
CA GLU A 69 3.58 2.97 -8.38
C GLU A 69 3.93 4.44 -8.14
N GLY A 70 3.01 5.24 -7.59
CA GLY A 70 3.27 6.62 -7.22
C GLY A 70 4.28 6.82 -6.08
N ASN A 71 4.78 5.73 -5.48
CA ASN A 71 5.88 5.77 -4.51
C ASN A 71 7.24 6.10 -5.19
N TYR A 72 7.41 5.83 -6.49
CA TYR A 72 8.65 6.11 -7.26
C TYR A 72 8.40 6.89 -8.55
N LEU A 73 7.15 7.03 -9.02
CA LEU A 73 6.81 7.87 -10.15
C LEU A 73 6.34 9.24 -9.68
N ALA A 74 6.93 10.30 -10.24
CA ALA A 74 6.45 11.65 -10.00
C ALA A 74 5.16 11.89 -10.80
N MET A 75 4.11 12.27 -10.10
CA MET A 75 2.81 12.59 -10.68
C MET A 75 2.28 13.89 -10.09
N GLU A 76 1.58 14.67 -10.91
CA GLU A 76 0.98 15.94 -10.49
C GLU A 76 0.07 15.76 -9.27
N GLY A 77 0.28 16.59 -8.25
CA GLY A 77 -0.49 16.57 -7.01
C GLY A 77 -0.28 15.34 -6.11
N TYR A 78 0.49 14.36 -6.52
CA TYR A 78 0.61 13.09 -5.78
C TYR A 78 1.75 13.08 -4.74
N GLY A 79 2.56 14.12 -4.69
CA GLY A 79 3.75 14.19 -3.83
C GLY A 79 3.52 13.80 -2.36
N PRO A 80 2.53 14.36 -1.65
CA PRO A 80 2.27 14.01 -0.26
C PRO A 80 1.91 12.54 -0.05
N VAL A 81 1.11 11.97 -0.95
CA VAL A 81 0.71 10.55 -0.92
C VAL A 81 1.92 9.66 -1.23
N SER A 82 2.75 10.04 -2.20
CA SER A 82 4.00 9.33 -2.54
C SER A 82 4.90 9.19 -1.30
N VAL A 83 5.19 10.28 -0.60
CA VAL A 83 6.00 10.27 0.63
C VAL A 83 5.40 9.35 1.69
N ALA A 84 4.07 9.40 1.89
CA ALA A 84 3.39 8.55 2.85
C ALA A 84 3.49 7.05 2.49
N LYS A 85 3.40 6.71 1.20
CA LYS A 85 3.54 5.32 0.73
C LYS A 85 4.97 4.81 0.87
N VAL A 86 5.97 5.63 0.56
CA VAL A 86 7.39 5.28 0.80
C VAL A 86 7.65 5.07 2.30
N ALA A 87 7.11 5.92 3.17
CA ALA A 87 7.21 5.76 4.62
C ALA A 87 6.57 4.43 5.08
N MET A 88 5.37 4.10 4.59
CA MET A 88 4.70 2.84 4.89
C MET A 88 5.51 1.61 4.44
N GLU A 89 6.12 1.64 3.26
CA GLU A 89 6.97 0.57 2.75
C GLU A 89 8.23 0.37 3.60
N ALA A 90 8.86 1.48 4.02
CA ALA A 90 10.00 1.43 4.93
C ALA A 90 9.61 0.86 6.30
N ILE A 91 8.47 1.27 6.84
CA ILE A 91 7.91 0.75 8.09
C ILE A 91 7.58 -0.74 7.97
N SER A 92 6.91 -1.15 6.90
CA SER A 92 6.58 -2.57 6.65
C SER A 92 7.85 -3.43 6.63
N ARG A 93 8.88 -3.00 5.92
CA ARG A 93 10.18 -3.70 5.86
C ARG A 93 10.84 -3.80 7.23
N GLN A 94 10.82 -2.73 8.03
CA GLN A 94 11.40 -2.72 9.37
C GLN A 94 10.63 -3.64 10.33
N ILE A 95 9.29 -3.63 10.28
CA ILE A 95 8.45 -4.55 11.06
C ILE A 95 8.77 -6.00 10.70
N GLY A 96 8.87 -6.32 9.42
CA GLY A 96 9.21 -7.67 8.96
C GLY A 96 10.58 -8.15 9.44
N TRP A 97 11.55 -7.23 9.53
CA TRP A 97 12.88 -7.53 10.07
C TRP A 97 12.83 -7.75 11.59
N GLU A 98 12.11 -6.91 12.33
CA GLU A 98 12.06 -6.97 13.80
C GLU A 98 11.24 -8.15 14.33
N LEU A 99 10.13 -8.50 13.64
CA LEU A 99 9.22 -9.55 14.09
C LEU A 99 9.39 -10.90 13.35
N GLY A 100 10.26 -10.93 12.35
CA GLY A 100 10.46 -12.13 11.52
C GLY A 100 10.92 -13.36 12.30
N PHE A 101 11.72 -13.20 13.34
CA PHE A 101 12.19 -14.30 14.20
C PHE A 101 11.04 -14.93 15.01
N GLU A 102 9.95 -14.21 15.22
CA GLU A 102 8.71 -14.72 15.85
C GLU A 102 7.78 -15.39 14.84
N GLY A 103 8.15 -15.44 13.56
CA GLY A 103 7.34 -16.01 12.49
C GLY A 103 6.19 -15.10 12.02
N ILE A 104 6.30 -13.79 12.28
CA ILE A 104 5.40 -12.75 11.81
C ILE A 104 6.03 -12.11 10.57
N THR A 105 5.31 -12.01 9.46
CA THR A 105 5.84 -11.37 8.25
C THR A 105 5.15 -10.05 7.96
N ALA A 106 5.89 -9.10 7.38
CA ALA A 106 5.34 -7.83 6.94
C ALA A 106 5.79 -7.50 5.51
N ASN A 107 4.81 -7.24 4.64
CA ASN A 107 5.01 -6.97 3.23
C ASN A 107 4.15 -5.81 2.76
N SER A 108 4.55 -5.20 1.65
CA SER A 108 3.71 -4.24 0.92
C SER A 108 3.19 -4.90 -0.36
N VAL A 109 1.90 -4.69 -0.68
CA VAL A 109 1.33 -5.10 -1.97
C VAL A 109 1.12 -3.86 -2.81
N GLN A 110 1.81 -3.80 -3.95
CA GLN A 110 1.67 -2.73 -4.91
C GLN A 110 0.58 -3.07 -5.92
N ALA A 111 -0.57 -2.41 -5.78
CA ALA A 111 -1.65 -2.47 -6.77
C ALA A 111 -1.36 -1.54 -7.95
N GLY A 112 -1.81 -1.92 -9.15
CA GLY A 112 -1.89 -1.03 -10.29
C GLY A 112 -3.06 -0.05 -10.20
N VAL A 113 -3.28 0.74 -11.24
CA VAL A 113 -4.42 1.64 -11.31
C VAL A 113 -5.71 0.84 -11.20
N THR A 114 -6.48 1.13 -10.15
CA THR A 114 -7.73 0.45 -9.81
C THR A 114 -8.87 1.45 -9.82
N PRO A 115 -9.90 1.29 -10.66
CA PRO A 115 -11.04 2.20 -10.75
C PRO A 115 -11.93 2.14 -9.49
N THR A 116 -11.53 2.85 -8.46
CA THR A 116 -12.22 2.94 -7.17
C THR A 116 -12.62 4.38 -6.87
N ARG A 117 -13.45 4.58 -5.83
CA ARG A 117 -13.77 5.93 -5.33
C ARG A 117 -12.53 6.71 -4.89
N ALA A 118 -11.43 6.04 -4.52
CA ALA A 118 -10.18 6.72 -4.18
C ALA A 118 -9.57 7.34 -5.44
N LEU A 119 -9.53 6.64 -6.56
CA LEU A 119 -8.99 7.15 -7.82
C LEU A 119 -9.73 8.41 -8.30
N THR A 120 -11.07 8.43 -8.23
CA THR A 120 -11.87 9.59 -8.66
C THR A 120 -11.66 10.83 -7.78
N LYS A 121 -11.12 10.67 -6.58
CA LYS A 121 -10.74 11.77 -5.70
C LYS A 121 -9.30 12.27 -5.91
N ILE A 122 -8.44 11.45 -6.51
CA ILE A 122 -7.04 11.80 -6.78
C ILE A 122 -6.95 12.72 -7.99
N THR A 123 -7.76 12.47 -9.02
CA THR A 123 -7.74 13.25 -10.26
C THR A 123 -9.10 13.28 -10.95
N GLU A 124 -9.46 14.43 -11.48
CA GLU A 124 -10.65 14.59 -12.35
C GLU A 124 -10.48 13.83 -13.67
N ASN A 125 -9.23 13.62 -14.11
CA ASN A 125 -8.88 12.90 -15.34
C ASN A 125 -8.75 11.39 -15.15
N TRP A 126 -9.42 10.79 -14.18
CA TRP A 126 -9.29 9.38 -13.84
C TRP A 126 -9.62 8.43 -15.02
N GLU A 127 -10.56 8.80 -15.91
CA GLU A 127 -10.89 8.02 -17.10
C GLU A 127 -9.71 7.97 -18.08
N HIS A 128 -8.98 9.07 -18.22
CA HIS A 128 -7.76 9.12 -19.03
C HIS A 128 -6.66 8.22 -18.45
N TRP A 129 -6.51 8.20 -17.12
CA TRP A 129 -5.59 7.29 -16.45
C TRP A 129 -5.96 5.83 -16.71
N VAL A 130 -7.24 5.45 -16.56
CA VAL A 130 -7.74 4.11 -16.86
C VAL A 130 -7.45 3.71 -18.32
N LYS A 131 -7.70 4.62 -19.27
CA LYS A 131 -7.43 4.38 -20.69
C LYS A 131 -5.95 4.17 -20.98
N ASN A 132 -5.09 4.98 -20.37
CA ASN A 132 -3.64 4.88 -20.56
C ASN A 132 -3.09 3.61 -19.90
N THR A 133 -3.57 3.26 -18.73
CA THR A 133 -3.23 2.01 -18.06
C THR A 133 -3.55 0.81 -18.92
N LYS A 134 -4.75 0.73 -19.51
CA LYS A 134 -5.12 -0.37 -20.42
C LYS A 134 -4.21 -0.48 -21.64
N LYS A 135 -3.65 0.64 -22.11
CA LYS A 135 -2.67 0.62 -23.22
C LYS A 135 -1.30 0.10 -22.77
N ARG A 136 -0.84 0.61 -21.60
CA ARG A 136 0.48 0.29 -21.05
C ARG A 136 0.55 -1.12 -20.47
N ASN A 137 -0.51 -1.55 -19.77
CA ASN A 137 -0.54 -2.83 -19.09
C ASN A 137 -0.45 -4.01 -20.08
N PRO A 138 0.48 -4.95 -19.89
CA PRO A 138 0.60 -6.15 -20.74
C PRO A 138 -0.69 -6.96 -20.82
N MET A 139 -1.47 -7.02 -19.73
CA MET A 139 -2.75 -7.73 -19.65
C MET A 139 -3.93 -6.94 -20.22
N LYS A 140 -3.70 -5.70 -20.74
CA LYS A 140 -4.70 -4.85 -21.42
C LYS A 140 -5.91 -4.48 -20.58
N ARG A 141 -5.79 -4.54 -19.27
CA ARG A 141 -6.82 -4.13 -18.32
C ARG A 141 -6.21 -3.35 -17.14
N THR A 142 -7.04 -2.75 -16.33
CA THR A 142 -6.69 -2.20 -15.02
C THR A 142 -6.67 -3.30 -13.97
N THR A 143 -6.04 -3.03 -12.83
CA THR A 143 -6.16 -3.87 -11.63
C THR A 143 -7.59 -3.78 -11.09
N GLU A 144 -8.11 -4.88 -10.58
CA GLU A 144 -9.40 -4.97 -9.89
C GLU A 144 -9.16 -5.27 -8.40
N PRO A 145 -10.08 -4.88 -7.51
CA PRO A 145 -9.95 -5.20 -6.08
C PRO A 145 -9.76 -6.69 -5.81
N GLU A 146 -10.37 -7.54 -6.61
CA GLU A 146 -10.29 -9.00 -6.55
C GLU A 146 -8.87 -9.51 -6.83
N ASP A 147 -8.11 -8.87 -7.74
CA ASP A 147 -6.71 -9.21 -8.01
C ASP A 147 -5.88 -9.04 -6.74
N VAL A 148 -6.08 -7.89 -6.06
CA VAL A 148 -5.38 -7.58 -4.80
C VAL A 148 -5.79 -8.53 -3.68
N ALA A 149 -7.08 -8.82 -3.55
CA ALA A 149 -7.62 -9.75 -2.56
C ALA A 149 -7.05 -11.17 -2.76
N ASN A 150 -6.92 -11.62 -4.01
CA ASN A 150 -6.32 -12.92 -4.34
C ASN A 150 -4.84 -12.98 -3.94
N VAL A 151 -4.05 -11.93 -4.22
CA VAL A 151 -2.64 -11.87 -3.79
C VAL A 151 -2.54 -11.86 -2.27
N ILE A 152 -3.37 -11.11 -1.56
CA ILE A 152 -3.41 -11.13 -0.09
C ILE A 152 -3.73 -12.54 0.41
N SER A 153 -4.72 -13.21 -0.18
CA SER A 153 -5.08 -14.59 0.18
C SER A 153 -3.93 -15.56 -0.02
N LEU A 154 -3.16 -15.45 -1.10
CA LEU A 154 -1.95 -16.25 -1.33
C LEU A 154 -0.89 -15.98 -0.25
N LEU A 155 -0.71 -14.72 0.16
CA LEU A 155 0.24 -14.36 1.22
C LEU A 155 -0.17 -14.86 2.61
N LEU A 156 -1.42 -15.28 2.81
CA LEU A 156 -1.90 -15.90 4.05
C LEU A 156 -1.63 -17.40 4.12
N LEU A 157 -1.23 -18.02 3.02
CA LEU A 157 -0.92 -19.46 2.98
C LEU A 157 0.42 -19.74 3.69
N PRO A 158 0.59 -20.91 4.30
CA PRO A 158 1.87 -21.33 4.90
C PRO A 158 3.03 -21.32 3.89
N GLU A 159 2.76 -21.61 2.62
CA GLU A 159 3.73 -21.63 1.54
C GLU A 159 4.36 -20.25 1.27
N ALA A 160 3.71 -19.17 1.76
CA ALA A 160 4.22 -17.81 1.67
C ALA A 160 5.03 -17.36 2.91
N ASP A 161 5.30 -18.26 3.87
CA ASP A 161 5.99 -17.93 5.13
C ASP A 161 7.39 -17.32 4.92
N PHE A 162 8.04 -17.59 3.79
CA PHE A 162 9.36 -17.03 3.47
C PHE A 162 9.31 -15.73 2.65
N ILE A 163 8.11 -15.20 2.38
CA ILE A 163 7.93 -13.87 1.76
C ILE A 163 7.84 -12.84 2.89
N ASN A 164 8.91 -12.09 3.08
CA ASN A 164 9.01 -11.08 4.14
C ASN A 164 9.78 -9.84 3.65
N CYS A 165 9.54 -8.68 4.25
CA CYS A 165 10.23 -7.42 3.95
C CYS A 165 10.14 -6.99 2.47
N SER A 166 9.16 -7.44 1.74
CA SER A 166 9.09 -7.37 0.28
C SER A 166 7.98 -6.44 -0.21
N ILE A 167 8.13 -5.94 -1.43
CA ILE A 167 7.04 -5.34 -2.20
C ILE A 167 6.59 -6.38 -3.23
N VAL A 168 5.35 -6.85 -3.10
CA VAL A 168 4.73 -7.81 -4.02
C VAL A 168 3.89 -7.04 -5.03
N TYR A 169 4.23 -7.16 -6.30
CA TYR A 169 3.54 -6.44 -7.38
C TYR A 169 2.28 -7.19 -7.79
N CYS A 170 1.15 -6.49 -7.73
CA CYS A 170 -0.18 -6.97 -8.14
C CYS A 170 -0.80 -5.97 -9.12
N ASP A 171 -0.13 -5.78 -10.26
CA ASP A 171 -0.45 -4.74 -11.23
C ASP A 171 -0.47 -5.22 -12.69
N GLY A 172 -0.41 -6.55 -12.92
CA GLY A 172 -0.37 -7.13 -14.25
C GLY A 172 0.86 -6.73 -15.08
N GLY A 173 1.95 -6.29 -14.43
CA GLY A 173 3.16 -5.80 -15.08
C GLY A 173 3.10 -4.33 -15.49
N GLU A 174 2.05 -3.59 -15.09
CA GLU A 174 1.84 -2.19 -15.44
C GLU A 174 3.07 -1.32 -15.13
N SER A 175 3.57 -1.39 -13.90
CA SER A 175 4.67 -0.56 -13.41
C SER A 175 6.05 -0.96 -13.96
N ARG A 176 6.15 -2.10 -14.63
CA ARG A 176 7.39 -2.64 -15.22
C ARG A 176 7.40 -2.63 -16.74
N SER A 177 6.33 -2.15 -17.34
CA SER A 177 6.18 -2.10 -18.80
C SER A 177 6.44 -0.70 -19.33
N GLY A 178 7.32 -0.59 -20.33
CA GLY A 178 7.51 0.63 -21.10
C GLY A 178 6.49 0.71 -22.24
N THR A 179 6.06 1.92 -22.58
CA THR A 179 5.46 2.20 -23.90
C THR A 179 6.59 2.41 -24.91
N ILE A 180 6.65 1.56 -25.91
CA ILE A 180 7.48 1.77 -27.11
C ILE A 180 6.71 2.64 -28.09
#